data_2daa39027b317817534b1807f9567716
#
_entry.id   2daa39027b317817534b1807f9567716
#
_cell.length_a   1.000
_cell.length_b   1.000
_cell.length_c   1.000
_cell.angle_alpha   90.00
_cell.angle_beta   90.00
_cell.angle_gamma   90.00
#
_symmetry.space_group_name_H-M   'P 1'
#
loop_
_entity.id
_entity.type
_entity.pdbx_description
1 polymer ?
#
loop_
_entity_poly.entity_id
_entity_poly.type
_entity_poly.pdbx_seq_one_letter_code
_entity_poly.pdbx_strand_id
1 'polypeptide(L)'
;MSSLALLIDFGSTYTKVVAVDLRTSEVIGRSQAASTVNTDVREGLMQALATLHEKHALFDAPPSNLKALENKLVLASSSAAGGLRMAVIGLVPGLTVEAANQAALGAGGKLVGSWSFKLAEKAMDEIGTLRPDMILLTGGTDGGDSATILHNTRLLARSGLSVPIVMAGNQAVAAEVCEILKNNGKEVRCATNVMPRSGQLAVESAREEIRKLFMERITQAKGLDGLSGLVPVILPTPMAALEGALLGAQGTENETGWGDMLVVDVGGATTDVHSK
;
A
#
# COMPACT_ATOMS: atom_id res chain seq x y z
N MET A 1 -2.39 -6.24 -30.42
CA MET A 1 -2.68 -6.01 -28.98
C MET A 1 -4.13 -5.54 -28.88
N SER A 2 -4.86 -5.97 -27.87
CA SER A 2 -6.25 -5.49 -27.66
C SER A 2 -6.24 -3.98 -27.46
N SER A 3 -7.16 -3.27 -28.11
CA SER A 3 -7.35 -1.84 -27.87
C SER A 3 -8.11 -1.54 -26.57
N LEU A 4 -8.53 -2.58 -25.84
CA LEU A 4 -9.30 -2.50 -24.62
C LEU A 4 -8.39 -2.66 -23.41
N ALA A 5 -8.42 -1.69 -22.51
CA ALA A 5 -7.89 -1.82 -21.16
C ALA A 5 -9.02 -1.95 -20.13
N LEU A 6 -8.81 -2.78 -19.13
CA LEU A 6 -9.69 -2.93 -17.97
C LEU A 6 -8.94 -2.50 -16.73
N LEU A 7 -9.46 -1.48 -16.06
CA LEU A 7 -8.93 -0.95 -14.81
C LEU A 7 -9.83 -1.44 -13.68
N ILE A 8 -9.25 -2.17 -12.72
CA ILE A 8 -9.98 -2.83 -11.65
C ILE A 8 -9.56 -2.25 -10.30
N ASP A 9 -10.52 -1.88 -9.47
CA ASP A 9 -10.28 -1.53 -8.07
C ASP A 9 -10.99 -2.53 -7.16
N PHE A 10 -10.20 -3.35 -6.46
CA PHE A 10 -10.69 -4.25 -5.42
C PHE A 10 -10.83 -3.47 -4.10
N GLY A 11 -11.96 -2.78 -3.93
CA GLY A 11 -12.26 -2.04 -2.73
C GLY A 11 -12.78 -2.93 -1.59
N SER A 12 -12.80 -2.39 -0.37
CA SER A 12 -13.36 -3.09 0.80
C SER A 12 -14.88 -3.27 0.72
N THR A 13 -15.59 -2.38 0.02
CA THR A 13 -17.06 -2.38 -0.10
C THR A 13 -17.52 -2.76 -1.50
N TYR A 14 -16.83 -2.30 -2.52
CA TYR A 14 -17.15 -2.57 -3.92
C TYR A 14 -15.91 -2.96 -4.71
N THR A 15 -16.07 -3.94 -5.61
CA THR A 15 -15.15 -4.15 -6.73
C THR A 15 -15.65 -3.32 -7.90
N LYS A 16 -14.80 -2.44 -8.42
CA LYS A 16 -15.13 -1.51 -9.51
C LYS A 16 -14.34 -1.87 -10.75
N VAL A 17 -14.93 -1.72 -11.92
CA VAL A 17 -14.27 -1.94 -13.21
C VAL A 17 -14.55 -0.77 -14.13
N VAL A 18 -13.51 -0.29 -14.78
CA VAL A 18 -13.57 0.74 -15.83
C VAL A 18 -12.97 0.15 -17.11
N ALA A 19 -13.68 0.28 -18.23
CA ALA A 19 -13.20 -0.08 -19.56
C ALA A 19 -12.79 1.17 -20.32
N VAL A 20 -11.59 1.12 -20.92
CA VAL A 20 -11.01 2.22 -21.70
C VAL A 20 -10.63 1.73 -23.09
N ASP A 21 -10.99 2.46 -24.13
CA ASP A 21 -10.43 2.28 -25.48
C ASP A 21 -9.09 3.01 -25.57
N LEU A 22 -8.01 2.26 -25.72
CA LEU A 22 -6.64 2.80 -25.79
C LEU A 22 -6.35 3.55 -27.10
N ARG A 23 -7.19 3.42 -28.13
CA ARG A 23 -7.00 4.15 -29.41
C ARG A 23 -7.54 5.55 -29.33
N THR A 24 -8.66 5.73 -28.62
CA THR A 24 -9.32 7.04 -28.46
C THR A 24 -9.03 7.67 -27.10
N SER A 25 -8.45 6.91 -26.16
CA SER A 25 -8.27 7.30 -24.75
C SER A 25 -9.58 7.60 -24.03
N GLU A 26 -10.69 7.01 -24.51
CA GLU A 26 -12.02 7.26 -23.97
C GLU A 26 -12.47 6.14 -23.02
N VAL A 27 -13.18 6.54 -21.96
CA VAL A 27 -13.87 5.59 -21.07
C VAL A 27 -15.11 5.06 -21.79
N ILE A 28 -15.10 3.78 -22.13
CA ILE A 28 -16.24 3.08 -22.74
C ILE A 28 -17.38 2.93 -21.73
N GLY A 29 -17.03 2.54 -20.50
CA GLY A 29 -18.01 2.34 -19.47
C GLY A 29 -17.40 1.95 -18.12
N ARG A 30 -18.24 1.94 -17.10
CA ARG A 30 -17.91 1.55 -15.73
C ARG A 30 -19.00 0.73 -15.10
N SER A 31 -18.60 -0.16 -14.20
CA SER A 31 -19.50 -0.97 -13.40
C SER A 31 -18.93 -1.21 -12.02
N GLN A 32 -19.75 -1.70 -11.13
CA GLN A 32 -19.33 -2.14 -9.79
C GLN A 32 -20.22 -3.27 -9.29
N ALA A 33 -19.68 -4.09 -8.41
CA ALA A 33 -20.39 -5.09 -7.65
C ALA A 33 -19.98 -5.04 -6.18
N ALA A 34 -20.78 -5.62 -5.29
CA ALA A 34 -20.42 -5.74 -3.88
C ALA A 34 -19.08 -6.49 -3.75
N SER A 35 -18.23 -6.04 -2.86
CA SER A 35 -16.94 -6.70 -2.62
C SER A 35 -17.13 -8.02 -1.91
N THR A 36 -16.43 -9.06 -2.37
CA THR A 36 -16.43 -10.42 -1.82
C THR A 36 -15.08 -10.76 -1.18
N VAL A 37 -14.39 -9.76 -0.61
CA VAL A 37 -13.04 -9.90 0.00
C VAL A 37 -13.00 -10.90 1.16
N ASN A 38 -14.10 -11.15 1.81
CA ASN A 38 -14.19 -12.11 2.91
C ASN A 38 -14.31 -13.57 2.44
N THR A 39 -14.73 -13.79 1.20
CA THR A 39 -14.92 -15.11 0.57
C THR A 39 -13.94 -15.31 -0.59
N ASP A 40 -14.23 -14.72 -1.74
CA ASP A 40 -13.40 -14.79 -2.95
C ASP A 40 -13.60 -13.53 -3.79
N VAL A 41 -12.57 -12.72 -3.93
CA VAL A 41 -12.61 -11.45 -4.70
C VAL A 41 -13.02 -11.64 -6.17
N ARG A 42 -12.85 -12.85 -6.71
CA ARG A 42 -13.23 -13.18 -8.10
C ARG A 42 -14.74 -13.09 -8.33
N GLU A 43 -15.55 -13.41 -7.32
CA GLU A 43 -17.00 -13.37 -7.45
C GLU A 43 -17.48 -11.93 -7.73
N GLY A 44 -17.04 -10.96 -6.92
CA GLY A 44 -17.37 -9.55 -7.12
C GLY A 44 -16.84 -9.01 -8.45
N LEU A 45 -15.63 -9.44 -8.86
CA LEU A 45 -15.06 -9.08 -10.16
C LEU A 45 -15.93 -9.60 -11.31
N MET A 46 -16.33 -10.86 -11.27
CA MET A 46 -17.15 -11.46 -12.33
C MET A 46 -18.52 -10.79 -12.44
N GLN A 47 -19.15 -10.45 -11.32
CA GLN A 47 -20.40 -9.70 -11.32
C GLN A 47 -20.24 -8.31 -11.94
N ALA A 48 -19.16 -7.59 -11.60
CA ALA A 48 -18.89 -6.29 -12.18
C ALA A 48 -18.63 -6.39 -13.69
N LEU A 49 -17.86 -7.37 -14.15
CA LEU A 49 -17.60 -7.62 -15.57
C LEU A 49 -18.87 -7.98 -16.34
N ALA A 50 -19.75 -8.83 -15.77
CA ALA A 50 -21.03 -9.19 -16.37
C ALA A 50 -21.91 -7.94 -16.55
N THR A 51 -22.05 -7.13 -15.50
CA THR A 51 -22.81 -5.86 -15.58
C THR A 51 -22.23 -4.89 -16.61
N LEU A 52 -20.91 -4.85 -16.76
CA LEU A 52 -20.25 -4.01 -17.77
C LEU A 52 -20.54 -4.51 -19.19
N HIS A 53 -20.50 -5.84 -19.38
CA HIS A 53 -20.83 -6.47 -20.65
C HIS A 53 -22.29 -6.25 -21.08
N GLU A 54 -23.23 -6.42 -20.14
CA GLU A 54 -24.67 -6.17 -20.40
C GLU A 54 -24.93 -4.76 -20.95
N LYS A 55 -24.16 -3.76 -20.47
CA LYS A 55 -24.32 -2.37 -20.88
C LYS A 55 -23.60 -2.02 -22.18
N HIS A 56 -22.46 -2.64 -22.46
CA HIS A 56 -21.53 -2.18 -23.50
C HIS A 56 -21.08 -3.27 -24.47
N ALA A 57 -21.53 -4.52 -24.31
CA ALA A 57 -21.18 -5.66 -25.17
C ALA A 57 -19.65 -5.82 -25.41
N LEU A 58 -18.83 -5.64 -24.37
CA LEU A 58 -17.36 -5.56 -24.48
C LEU A 58 -16.65 -6.91 -24.70
N PHE A 59 -17.36 -8.02 -24.58
CA PHE A 59 -16.84 -9.36 -24.74
C PHE A 59 -17.69 -10.08 -25.80
N ASP A 60 -17.13 -11.11 -26.44
CA ASP A 60 -17.85 -11.91 -27.43
C ASP A 60 -19.06 -12.66 -26.85
N ALA A 61 -19.01 -12.94 -25.55
CA ALA A 61 -20.08 -13.54 -24.76
C ALA A 61 -20.04 -13.03 -23.32
N PRO A 62 -21.13 -13.14 -22.55
CA PRO A 62 -21.12 -12.78 -21.12
C PRO A 62 -19.95 -13.49 -20.40
N PRO A 63 -19.13 -12.74 -19.64
CA PRO A 63 -17.97 -13.29 -18.98
C PRO A 63 -18.41 -14.26 -17.89
N SER A 64 -18.14 -15.56 -18.05
CA SER A 64 -18.48 -16.62 -17.09
C SER A 64 -17.28 -17.06 -16.25
N ASN A 65 -16.07 -16.67 -16.63
CA ASN A 65 -14.83 -16.96 -15.93
C ASN A 65 -13.75 -15.98 -16.32
N LEU A 66 -12.60 -16.04 -15.65
CA LEU A 66 -11.47 -15.12 -15.83
C LEU A 66 -10.80 -15.19 -17.22
N LYS A 67 -11.08 -16.22 -18.04
CA LYS A 67 -10.57 -16.28 -19.42
C LYS A 67 -11.04 -15.10 -20.27
N ALA A 68 -12.15 -14.47 -19.90
CA ALA A 68 -12.61 -13.23 -20.54
C ALA A 68 -11.59 -12.07 -20.47
N LEU A 69 -10.63 -12.15 -19.55
CA LEU A 69 -9.55 -11.16 -19.37
C LEU A 69 -8.30 -11.50 -20.20
N GLU A 70 -8.19 -12.71 -20.73
CA GLU A 70 -7.05 -13.11 -21.56
C GLU A 70 -6.89 -12.18 -22.77
N ASN A 71 -5.62 -11.87 -23.09
CA ASN A 71 -5.23 -10.97 -24.19
C ASN A 71 -5.74 -9.52 -24.06
N LYS A 72 -6.18 -9.10 -22.88
CA LYS A 72 -6.52 -7.70 -22.58
C LYS A 72 -5.46 -7.07 -21.67
N LEU A 73 -5.28 -5.76 -21.79
CA LEU A 73 -4.51 -5.04 -20.78
C LEU A 73 -5.37 -4.92 -19.52
N VAL A 74 -4.95 -5.57 -18.45
CA VAL A 74 -5.66 -5.50 -17.17
C VAL A 74 -4.74 -4.91 -16.13
N LEU A 75 -5.16 -3.82 -15.51
CA LEU A 75 -4.46 -3.16 -14.42
C LEU A 75 -5.37 -3.14 -13.20
N ALA A 76 -4.79 -3.35 -12.02
CA ALA A 76 -5.59 -3.39 -10.80
C ALA A 76 -4.96 -2.61 -9.65
N SER A 77 -5.82 -2.07 -8.79
CA SER A 77 -5.47 -1.62 -7.46
C SER A 77 -6.28 -2.37 -6.41
N SER A 78 -5.81 -2.37 -5.17
CA SER A 78 -6.54 -3.03 -4.10
C SER A 78 -6.44 -2.29 -2.77
N SER A 79 -7.59 -2.12 -2.14
CA SER A 79 -7.75 -1.82 -0.71
C SER A 79 -8.55 -2.92 -0.01
N ALA A 80 -8.69 -4.09 -0.65
CA ALA A 80 -9.52 -5.21 -0.19
C ALA A 80 -9.14 -5.75 1.21
N ALA A 81 -7.88 -5.58 1.61
CA ALA A 81 -7.41 -5.92 2.96
C ALA A 81 -7.72 -4.84 4.02
N GLY A 82 -8.57 -3.85 3.73
CA GLY A 82 -8.89 -2.76 4.68
C GLY A 82 -7.78 -1.70 4.82
N GLY A 83 -6.87 -1.62 3.86
CA GLY A 83 -5.63 -0.83 3.93
C GLY A 83 -4.57 -1.53 4.79
N LEU A 84 -3.29 -1.25 4.51
CA LEU A 84 -2.17 -1.77 5.28
C LEU A 84 -2.11 -1.03 6.64
N ARG A 85 -2.44 -1.72 7.72
CA ARG A 85 -2.43 -1.17 9.09
C ARG A 85 -1.00 -1.06 9.60
N MET A 86 -0.50 0.15 9.73
CA MET A 86 0.90 0.39 10.09
C MET A 86 1.05 0.98 11.48
N ALA A 87 1.90 0.37 12.29
CA ALA A 87 2.44 0.93 13.52
C ALA A 87 3.79 1.59 13.22
N VAL A 88 3.98 2.81 13.67
CA VAL A 88 5.22 3.57 13.45
C VAL A 88 5.95 3.76 14.78
N ILE A 89 7.25 3.48 14.80
CA ILE A 89 8.12 3.69 15.95
C ILE A 89 9.29 4.57 15.51
N GLY A 90 9.49 5.68 16.19
CA GLY A 90 10.56 6.63 15.88
C GLY A 90 11.25 7.20 17.12
N LEU A 91 12.15 8.15 16.92
CA LEU A 91 12.87 8.80 18.03
C LEU A 91 12.15 10.05 18.53
N VAL A 92 11.87 11.00 17.63
CA VAL A 92 11.29 12.31 17.98
C VAL A 92 9.96 12.50 17.25
N PRO A 93 8.85 12.84 17.98
CA PRO A 93 7.51 12.94 17.38
C PRO A 93 7.43 13.84 16.15
N GLY A 94 7.92 15.08 16.24
CA GLY A 94 7.86 16.07 15.15
C GLY A 94 8.95 15.94 14.08
N LEU A 95 9.78 14.91 14.13
CA LEU A 95 10.88 14.69 13.18
C LEU A 95 10.82 13.26 12.58
N THR A 96 11.51 12.30 13.23
CA THR A 96 11.63 10.95 12.69
C THR A 96 10.32 10.17 12.67
N VAL A 97 9.41 10.43 13.62
CA VAL A 97 8.06 9.85 13.60
C VAL A 97 7.24 10.46 12.47
N GLU A 98 7.32 11.76 12.27
CA GLU A 98 6.61 12.44 11.18
C GLU A 98 7.12 11.96 9.81
N ALA A 99 8.44 11.85 9.63
CA ALA A 99 9.04 11.30 8.41
C ALA A 99 8.55 9.86 8.15
N ALA A 100 8.46 9.04 9.20
CA ALA A 100 7.96 7.68 9.11
C ALA A 100 6.45 7.63 8.79
N ASN A 101 5.65 8.54 9.37
CA ASN A 101 4.23 8.67 9.05
C ASN A 101 4.05 9.01 7.56
N GLN A 102 4.83 9.95 7.03
CA GLN A 102 4.80 10.31 5.60
C GLN A 102 5.23 9.14 4.70
N ALA A 103 6.23 8.34 5.13
CA ALA A 103 6.62 7.13 4.41
C ALA A 103 5.47 6.12 4.38
N ALA A 104 4.84 5.85 5.52
CA ALA A 104 3.75 4.90 5.67
C ALA A 104 2.51 5.31 4.86
N LEU A 105 2.06 6.56 5.01
CA LEU A 105 0.91 7.10 4.28
C LEU A 105 1.18 7.15 2.77
N GLY A 106 2.36 7.63 2.35
CA GLY A 106 2.75 7.68 0.94
C GLY A 106 2.93 6.31 0.28
N ALA A 107 3.04 5.24 1.06
CA ALA A 107 2.99 3.86 0.57
C ALA A 107 1.57 3.26 0.54
N GLY A 108 0.53 4.06 0.86
CA GLY A 108 -0.85 3.60 0.93
C GLY A 108 -1.20 2.88 2.24
N GLY A 109 -0.39 3.05 3.28
CA GLY A 109 -0.65 2.49 4.61
C GLY A 109 -1.64 3.34 5.42
N LYS A 110 -2.37 2.69 6.32
CA LYS A 110 -3.21 3.32 7.34
C LYS A 110 -2.48 3.31 8.68
N LEU A 111 -2.19 4.46 9.24
CA LEU A 111 -1.59 4.54 10.58
C LEU A 111 -2.59 4.08 11.64
N VAL A 112 -2.20 3.08 12.44
CA VAL A 112 -2.97 2.62 13.59
C VAL A 112 -2.41 3.13 14.90
N GLY A 113 -1.16 3.57 14.92
CA GLY A 113 -0.52 4.22 16.05
C GLY A 113 0.91 4.62 15.73
N SER A 114 1.41 5.60 16.49
CA SER A 114 2.79 6.09 16.40
C SER A 114 3.39 6.21 17.79
N TRP A 115 4.60 5.73 17.95
CA TRP A 115 5.35 5.76 19.22
C TRP A 115 6.69 6.46 19.03
N SER A 116 7.15 7.07 20.09
CA SER A 116 8.41 7.82 20.09
C SER A 116 9.26 7.46 21.31
N PHE A 117 10.55 7.79 21.24
CA PHE A 117 11.53 7.56 22.28
C PHE A 117 11.77 6.07 22.59
N LYS A 118 12.35 5.77 23.72
CA LYS A 118 12.51 4.40 24.23
C LYS A 118 11.17 3.87 24.69
N LEU A 119 10.72 2.79 24.09
CA LEU A 119 9.48 2.13 24.43
C LEU A 119 9.60 1.41 25.78
N ALA A 120 8.50 1.37 26.51
CA ALA A 120 8.31 0.47 27.64
C ALA A 120 7.71 -0.87 27.14
N GLU A 121 7.81 -1.92 27.94
CA GLU A 121 7.22 -3.24 27.60
C GLU A 121 5.71 -3.14 27.31
N LYS A 122 5.00 -2.32 28.07
CA LYS A 122 3.56 -2.05 27.86
C LYS A 122 3.23 -1.56 26.44
N ALA A 123 4.15 -0.87 25.78
CA ALA A 123 3.94 -0.42 24.39
C ALA A 123 3.79 -1.60 23.43
N MET A 124 4.42 -2.76 23.71
CA MET A 124 4.27 -3.96 22.88
C MET A 124 2.85 -4.53 22.96
N ASP A 125 2.22 -4.48 24.13
CA ASP A 125 0.82 -4.91 24.31
C ASP A 125 -0.13 -3.95 23.60
N GLU A 126 0.12 -2.64 23.71
CA GLU A 126 -0.64 -1.60 23.02
C GLU A 126 -0.57 -1.79 21.49
N ILE A 127 0.64 -1.99 20.93
CA ILE A 127 0.84 -2.27 19.51
C ILE A 127 0.09 -3.54 19.11
N GLY A 128 0.19 -4.61 19.91
CA GLY A 128 -0.48 -5.88 19.66
C GLY A 128 -2.00 -5.76 19.64
N THR A 129 -2.57 -4.98 20.56
CA THR A 129 -4.02 -4.71 20.61
C THR A 129 -4.53 -4.03 19.37
N LEU A 130 -3.73 -3.15 18.78
CA LEU A 130 -4.06 -2.46 17.53
C LEU A 130 -3.95 -3.35 16.30
N ARG A 131 -3.40 -4.55 16.43
CA ARG A 131 -3.24 -5.53 15.32
C ARG A 131 -2.72 -4.89 14.04
N PRO A 132 -1.50 -4.32 14.05
CA PRO A 132 -0.90 -3.82 12.83
C PRO A 132 -0.58 -4.98 11.87
N ASP A 133 -0.59 -4.69 10.57
CA ASP A 133 -0.09 -5.63 9.56
C ASP A 133 1.42 -5.52 9.36
N MET A 134 2.00 -4.38 9.78
CA MET A 134 3.41 -4.07 9.61
C MET A 134 3.86 -3.03 10.63
N ILE A 135 5.14 -3.09 11.01
CA ILE A 135 5.78 -2.07 11.85
C ILE A 135 6.85 -1.35 11.01
N LEU A 136 6.83 -0.01 11.01
CA LEU A 136 7.92 0.81 10.50
C LEU A 136 8.77 1.28 11.68
N LEU A 137 9.98 0.75 11.80
CA LEU A 137 10.95 1.10 12.84
C LEU A 137 11.96 2.10 12.30
N THR A 138 11.95 3.29 12.87
CA THR A 138 12.83 4.40 12.51
C THR A 138 13.51 4.97 13.76
N GLY A 139 14.35 5.98 13.56
CA GLY A 139 14.92 6.76 14.66
C GLY A 139 16.42 6.98 14.54
N GLY A 140 16.83 8.16 14.97
CA GLY A 140 18.18 8.68 14.82
C GLY A 140 18.49 9.10 13.38
N THR A 141 19.29 10.17 13.22
CA THR A 141 19.98 10.49 11.97
C THR A 141 21.15 9.53 11.79
N ASP A 142 21.72 9.44 10.59
CA ASP A 142 22.85 8.57 10.34
C ASP A 142 24.06 8.98 11.15
N GLY A 143 24.59 8.04 11.93
CA GLY A 143 25.67 8.31 12.91
C GLY A 143 25.22 9.06 14.17
N GLY A 144 23.91 9.37 14.32
CA GLY A 144 23.35 9.99 15.51
C GLY A 144 22.93 8.99 16.59
N ASP A 145 21.79 9.25 17.26
CA ASP A 145 21.29 8.34 18.32
C ASP A 145 21.09 6.91 17.80
N SER A 146 21.77 5.98 18.38
CA SER A 146 21.65 4.54 18.13
C SER A 146 21.04 3.80 19.31
N ALA A 147 21.16 4.36 20.53
CA ALA A 147 20.75 3.69 21.75
C ALA A 147 19.23 3.47 21.80
N THR A 148 18.45 4.41 21.28
CA THR A 148 16.97 4.31 21.28
C THR A 148 16.49 3.26 20.30
N ILE A 149 16.96 3.27 19.05
CA ILE A 149 16.52 2.29 18.05
C ILE A 149 16.95 0.88 18.44
N LEU A 150 18.15 0.68 18.98
CA LEU A 150 18.62 -0.62 19.47
C LEU A 150 17.81 -1.11 20.67
N HIS A 151 17.42 -0.21 21.60
CA HIS A 151 16.53 -0.54 22.70
C HIS A 151 15.16 -1.04 22.18
N ASN A 152 14.54 -0.29 21.28
CA ASN A 152 13.24 -0.63 20.69
C ASN A 152 13.32 -1.93 19.88
N THR A 153 14.42 -2.15 19.16
CA THR A 153 14.72 -3.40 18.44
C THR A 153 14.71 -4.59 19.36
N ARG A 154 15.39 -4.52 20.54
CA ARG A 154 15.42 -5.63 21.49
C ARG A 154 14.07 -5.93 22.11
N LEU A 155 13.23 -4.89 22.34
CA LEU A 155 11.86 -5.10 22.79
C LEU A 155 11.01 -5.79 21.71
N LEU A 156 11.08 -5.32 20.47
CA LEU A 156 10.39 -5.94 19.32
C LEU A 156 10.83 -7.38 19.12
N ALA A 157 12.14 -7.66 19.21
CA ALA A 157 12.70 -9.00 19.05
C ALA A 157 12.11 -10.00 20.05
N ARG A 158 11.91 -9.58 21.31
CA ARG A 158 11.37 -10.42 22.40
C ARG A 158 9.84 -10.46 22.44
N SER A 159 9.16 -9.56 21.73
CA SER A 159 7.70 -9.48 21.73
C SER A 159 7.07 -10.66 21.02
N GLY A 160 5.80 -10.98 21.36
CA GLY A 160 4.97 -11.96 20.64
C GLY A 160 4.45 -11.50 19.28
N LEU A 161 4.83 -10.30 18.82
CA LEU A 161 4.35 -9.74 17.54
C LEU A 161 4.95 -10.50 16.36
N SER A 162 4.12 -11.05 15.50
CA SER A 162 4.52 -11.84 14.31
C SER A 162 4.30 -11.07 13.00
N VAL A 163 4.44 -9.74 13.03
CA VAL A 163 4.27 -8.88 11.87
C VAL A 163 5.63 -8.47 11.30
N PRO A 164 5.76 -8.28 9.97
CA PRO A 164 7.01 -7.83 9.38
C PRO A 164 7.37 -6.41 9.86
N ILE A 165 8.66 -6.17 9.92
CA ILE A 165 9.25 -4.92 10.35
C ILE A 165 10.05 -4.33 9.19
N VAL A 166 9.73 -3.09 8.80
CA VAL A 166 10.60 -2.31 7.91
C VAL A 166 11.49 -1.44 8.79
N MET A 167 12.79 -1.68 8.74
CA MET A 167 13.79 -0.85 9.39
C MET A 167 14.21 0.27 8.44
N ALA A 168 14.00 1.51 8.83
CA ALA A 168 14.33 2.70 8.04
C ALA A 168 14.86 3.85 8.93
N GLY A 169 15.74 3.53 9.86
CA GLY A 169 16.39 4.46 10.79
C GLY A 169 17.88 4.57 10.56
N ASN A 170 18.61 4.96 11.61
CA ASN A 170 20.06 5.19 11.62
C ASN A 170 20.84 4.06 10.95
N GLN A 171 21.48 4.38 9.81
CA GLN A 171 22.21 3.40 8.99
C GLN A 171 23.49 2.89 9.66
N ALA A 172 24.06 3.66 10.60
CA ALA A 172 25.26 3.21 11.32
C ALA A 172 25.04 1.95 12.15
N VAL A 173 23.78 1.62 12.51
CA VAL A 173 23.41 0.43 13.29
C VAL A 173 22.39 -0.46 12.55
N ALA A 174 22.11 -0.20 11.29
CA ALA A 174 21.09 -0.92 10.53
C ALA A 174 21.37 -2.43 10.46
N ALA A 175 22.63 -2.81 10.23
CA ALA A 175 23.02 -4.23 10.18
C ALA A 175 22.77 -4.93 11.53
N GLU A 176 23.15 -4.31 12.65
CA GLU A 176 22.91 -4.84 14.00
C GLU A 176 21.41 -4.97 14.29
N VAL A 177 20.62 -3.97 13.95
CA VAL A 177 19.14 -3.99 14.10
C VAL A 177 18.53 -5.15 13.34
N CYS A 178 18.89 -5.30 12.05
CA CYS A 178 18.37 -6.36 11.20
C CYS A 178 18.81 -7.75 11.69
N GLU A 179 20.03 -7.90 12.18
CA GLU A 179 20.55 -9.15 12.75
C GLU A 179 19.81 -9.55 14.03
N ILE A 180 19.63 -8.61 14.98
CA ILE A 180 18.90 -8.86 16.23
C ILE A 180 17.47 -9.35 15.90
N LEU A 181 16.77 -8.69 14.98
CA LEU A 181 15.40 -9.07 14.62
C LEU A 181 15.36 -10.45 13.97
N LYS A 182 16.21 -10.72 12.98
CA LYS A 182 16.28 -12.02 12.27
C LYS A 182 16.60 -13.17 13.21
N ASN A 183 17.58 -13.00 14.10
CA ASN A 183 18.01 -14.03 15.07
C ASN A 183 16.90 -14.35 16.08
N ASN A 184 15.89 -13.49 16.23
CA ASN A 184 14.70 -13.71 17.05
C ASN A 184 13.44 -14.07 16.21
N GLY A 185 13.62 -14.53 14.97
CA GLY A 185 12.55 -15.05 14.12
C GLY A 185 11.62 -13.97 13.56
N LYS A 186 12.04 -12.71 13.57
CA LYS A 186 11.24 -11.62 12.96
C LYS A 186 11.53 -11.52 11.47
N GLU A 187 10.48 -11.31 10.68
CA GLU A 187 10.61 -10.89 9.30
C GLU A 187 11.02 -9.42 9.28
N VAL A 188 12.18 -9.09 8.67
CA VAL A 188 12.67 -7.72 8.60
C VAL A 188 13.15 -7.37 7.20
N ARG A 189 12.75 -6.19 6.72
CA ARG A 189 13.24 -5.53 5.51
C ARG A 189 14.02 -4.30 5.91
N CYS A 190 15.13 -4.04 5.23
CA CYS A 190 15.99 -2.92 5.54
C CYS A 190 15.88 -1.88 4.41
N ALA A 191 15.49 -0.68 4.76
CA ALA A 191 15.44 0.50 3.89
C ALA A 191 16.49 1.53 4.34
N THR A 192 16.77 2.53 3.51
CA THR A 192 17.55 3.68 3.93
C THR A 192 16.79 4.52 4.94
N ASN A 193 17.51 5.31 5.72
CA ASN A 193 16.92 6.14 6.77
C ASN A 193 15.91 7.15 6.20
N VAL A 194 14.70 7.22 6.75
CA VAL A 194 13.68 8.20 6.35
C VAL A 194 14.10 9.64 6.66
N MET A 195 15.07 9.83 7.58
CA MET A 195 15.66 11.12 7.93
C MET A 195 17.16 10.97 8.16
N PRO A 196 17.99 10.85 7.12
CA PRO A 196 19.43 10.64 7.25
C PRO A 196 20.14 11.82 7.92
N ARG A 197 19.59 13.02 7.77
CA ARG A 197 20.03 14.25 8.46
C ARG A 197 18.83 14.99 9.03
N SER A 198 19.04 15.76 10.09
CA SER A 198 17.95 16.54 10.70
C SER A 198 17.26 17.44 9.67
N GLY A 199 15.93 17.28 9.53
CA GLY A 199 15.11 18.02 8.58
C GLY A 199 15.22 17.56 7.11
N GLN A 200 16.06 16.57 6.78
CA GLN A 200 16.17 16.02 5.43
C GLN A 200 15.34 14.72 5.32
N LEU A 201 14.22 14.81 4.63
CA LEU A 201 13.37 13.64 4.34
C LEU A 201 13.97 12.81 3.20
N ALA A 202 13.93 11.47 3.35
CA ALA A 202 14.35 10.49 2.35
C ALA A 202 13.47 9.23 2.48
N VAL A 203 12.18 9.36 2.14
CA VAL A 203 11.14 8.37 2.45
C VAL A 203 10.96 7.30 1.36
N GLU A 204 11.53 7.48 0.18
CA GLU A 204 11.27 6.66 -1.00
C GLU A 204 11.65 5.19 -0.81
N SER A 205 12.83 4.92 -0.24
CA SER A 205 13.29 3.55 0.02
C SER A 205 12.37 2.81 1.01
N ALA A 206 11.91 3.50 2.05
CA ALA A 206 10.96 2.93 3.01
C ALA A 206 9.60 2.65 2.34
N ARG A 207 9.10 3.57 1.51
CA ARG A 207 7.87 3.39 0.72
C ARG A 207 7.96 2.18 -0.18
N GLU A 208 9.09 1.99 -0.84
CA GLU A 208 9.31 0.85 -1.73
C GLU A 208 9.26 -0.48 -0.98
N GLU A 209 9.95 -0.61 0.15
CA GLU A 209 9.93 -1.83 0.95
C GLU A 209 8.55 -2.11 1.58
N ILE A 210 7.85 -1.07 2.04
CA ILE A 210 6.46 -1.18 2.52
C ILE A 210 5.56 -1.70 1.38
N ARG A 211 5.69 -1.15 0.18
CA ARG A 211 4.91 -1.58 -0.99
C ARG A 211 5.19 -3.02 -1.38
N LYS A 212 6.46 -3.45 -1.41
CA LYS A 212 6.84 -4.84 -1.70
C LYS A 212 6.16 -5.80 -0.72
N LEU A 213 6.25 -5.55 0.58
CA LEU A 213 5.61 -6.36 1.61
C LEU A 213 4.08 -6.35 1.50
N PHE A 214 3.49 -5.21 1.17
CA PHE A 214 2.05 -5.11 0.94
C PHE A 214 1.63 -5.98 -0.25
N MET A 215 2.36 -5.93 -1.36
CA MET A 215 2.08 -6.73 -2.55
C MET A 215 2.22 -8.24 -2.28
N GLU A 216 3.25 -8.65 -1.56
CA GLU A 216 3.46 -10.05 -1.15
C GLU A 216 2.27 -10.55 -0.29
N ARG A 217 1.70 -9.70 0.56
CA ARG A 217 0.54 -10.05 1.41
C ARG A 217 -0.79 -10.02 0.68
N ILE A 218 -0.99 -9.06 -0.22
CA ILE A 218 -2.22 -9.00 -1.04
C ILE A 218 -2.33 -10.22 -1.95
N THR A 219 -1.23 -10.68 -2.52
CA THR A 219 -1.25 -11.89 -3.35
C THR A 219 -1.65 -13.14 -2.56
N GLN A 220 -1.56 -13.11 -1.22
CA GLN A 220 -2.04 -14.16 -0.32
C GLN A 220 -3.52 -13.98 0.10
N ALA A 221 -4.18 -12.88 -0.28
CA ALA A 221 -5.59 -12.66 0.04
C ALA A 221 -6.47 -13.63 -0.77
N LYS A 222 -7.61 -14.03 -0.17
CA LYS A 222 -8.52 -15.06 -0.72
C LYS A 222 -8.94 -14.76 -2.17
N GLY A 223 -8.46 -15.57 -3.09
CA GLY A 223 -8.80 -15.53 -4.52
C GLY A 223 -7.90 -14.61 -5.37
N LEU A 224 -7.00 -13.80 -4.78
CA LEU A 224 -6.04 -13.00 -5.55
C LEU A 224 -4.88 -13.82 -6.11
N ASP A 225 -4.49 -14.90 -5.44
CA ASP A 225 -3.52 -15.88 -5.94
C ASP A 225 -3.94 -16.48 -7.28
N GLY A 226 -5.25 -16.78 -7.45
CA GLY A 226 -5.83 -17.26 -8.71
C GLY A 226 -5.92 -16.19 -9.82
N LEU A 227 -5.68 -14.92 -9.51
CA LEU A 227 -5.69 -13.81 -10.45
C LEU A 227 -4.29 -13.41 -10.93
N SER A 228 -3.24 -13.87 -10.27
CA SER A 228 -1.86 -13.38 -10.42
C SER A 228 -1.28 -13.48 -11.84
N GLY A 229 -1.83 -14.33 -12.70
CA GLY A 229 -1.42 -14.43 -14.11
C GLY A 229 -2.24 -13.57 -15.08
N LEU A 230 -3.44 -13.14 -14.68
CA LEU A 230 -4.40 -12.44 -15.55
C LEU A 230 -4.71 -11.02 -15.07
N VAL A 231 -4.69 -10.81 -13.76
CA VAL A 231 -4.99 -9.54 -13.12
C VAL A 231 -3.90 -9.25 -12.08
N PRO A 232 -2.76 -8.70 -12.50
CA PRO A 232 -1.73 -8.32 -11.55
C PRO A 232 -2.24 -7.17 -10.68
N VAL A 233 -2.14 -7.31 -9.34
CA VAL A 233 -2.35 -6.18 -8.45
C VAL A 233 -1.11 -5.29 -8.52
N ILE A 234 -1.27 -4.09 -9.01
CA ILE A 234 -0.16 -3.18 -9.29
C ILE A 234 0.13 -2.27 -8.12
N LEU A 235 -0.92 -1.70 -7.50
CA LEU A 235 -0.77 -0.69 -6.46
C LEU A 235 -1.82 -0.84 -5.34
N PRO A 236 -1.48 -0.44 -4.10
CA PRO A 236 -2.51 -0.11 -3.11
C PRO A 236 -3.42 1.00 -3.64
N THR A 237 -4.73 0.93 -3.42
CA THR A 237 -5.68 1.94 -3.93
C THR A 237 -5.31 3.37 -3.51
N PRO A 238 -4.94 3.67 -2.23
CA PRO A 238 -4.52 5.02 -1.86
C PRO A 238 -3.28 5.51 -2.62
N MET A 239 -2.36 4.59 -2.95
CA MET A 239 -1.19 4.93 -3.74
C MET A 239 -1.56 5.20 -5.21
N ALA A 240 -2.46 4.39 -5.79
CA ALA A 240 -2.95 4.63 -7.14
C ALA A 240 -3.64 5.99 -7.25
N ALA A 241 -4.42 6.39 -6.24
CA ALA A 241 -5.05 7.71 -6.15
C ALA A 241 -4.00 8.84 -6.05
N LEU A 242 -2.95 8.66 -5.23
CA LEU A 242 -1.85 9.61 -5.10
C LEU A 242 -1.06 9.78 -6.41
N GLU A 243 -0.74 8.69 -7.10
CA GLU A 243 -0.06 8.73 -8.41
C GLU A 243 -0.95 9.40 -9.47
N GLY A 244 -2.26 9.13 -9.44
CA GLY A 244 -3.23 9.82 -10.30
C GLY A 244 -3.30 11.32 -10.02
N ALA A 245 -3.27 11.73 -8.74
CA ALA A 245 -3.22 13.13 -8.35
C ALA A 245 -1.92 13.80 -8.82
N LEU A 246 -0.78 13.11 -8.69
CA LEU A 246 0.51 13.60 -9.16
C LEU A 246 0.51 13.81 -10.68
N LEU A 247 0.02 12.82 -11.42
CA LEU A 247 -0.11 12.90 -12.87
C LEU A 247 -1.03 14.06 -13.30
N GLY A 248 -2.17 14.22 -12.63
CA GLY A 248 -3.09 15.33 -12.89
C GLY A 248 -2.45 16.70 -12.61
N ALA A 249 -1.70 16.83 -11.53
CA ALA A 249 -1.02 18.07 -11.16
C ALA A 249 0.13 18.42 -12.14
N GLN A 250 0.95 17.45 -12.51
CA GLN A 250 2.15 17.66 -13.34
C GLN A 250 1.87 17.59 -14.86
N GLY A 251 0.85 16.82 -15.25
CA GLY A 251 0.59 16.52 -16.66
C GLY A 251 1.48 15.42 -17.21
N THR A 252 1.52 15.35 -18.54
CA THR A 252 2.33 14.41 -19.32
C THR A 252 3.26 15.17 -20.25
N GLU A 253 4.08 14.46 -21.03
CA GLU A 253 4.89 15.06 -22.10
C GLU A 253 4.06 15.81 -23.14
N ASN A 254 2.80 15.43 -23.33
CA ASN A 254 1.89 15.96 -24.35
C ASN A 254 0.80 16.88 -23.81
N GLU A 255 0.55 16.87 -22.50
CA GLU A 255 -0.53 17.62 -21.87
C GLU A 255 -0.03 18.33 -20.62
N THR A 256 -0.29 19.64 -20.53
CA THR A 256 0.04 20.42 -19.33
C THR A 256 -0.82 20.00 -18.15
N GLY A 257 -0.21 19.78 -16.98
CA GLY A 257 -0.95 19.49 -15.76
C GLY A 257 -1.79 20.66 -15.27
N TRP A 258 -2.68 20.37 -14.34
CA TRP A 258 -3.61 21.35 -13.76
C TRP A 258 -2.99 22.20 -12.64
N GLY A 259 -1.73 21.93 -12.27
CA GLY A 259 -1.05 22.59 -11.15
C GLY A 259 -1.44 21.98 -9.80
N ASP A 260 -1.25 22.77 -8.73
CA ASP A 260 -1.55 22.34 -7.37
C ASP A 260 -2.99 21.89 -7.22
N MET A 261 -3.20 20.71 -6.64
CA MET A 261 -4.53 20.13 -6.51
C MET A 261 -4.71 19.38 -5.19
N LEU A 262 -5.96 19.28 -4.78
CA LEU A 262 -6.41 18.44 -3.67
C LEU A 262 -7.35 17.38 -4.22
N VAL A 263 -7.00 16.11 -4.02
CA VAL A 263 -7.85 14.97 -4.39
C VAL A 263 -8.39 14.32 -3.13
N VAL A 264 -9.70 14.12 -3.08
CA VAL A 264 -10.39 13.44 -1.97
C VAL A 264 -11.03 12.18 -2.52
N ASP A 265 -10.53 11.02 -2.08
CA ASP A 265 -11.11 9.71 -2.39
C ASP A 265 -11.99 9.25 -1.23
N VAL A 266 -13.31 9.25 -1.46
CA VAL A 266 -14.30 8.81 -0.48
C VAL A 266 -14.64 7.35 -0.73
N GLY A 267 -14.03 6.47 0.06
CA GLY A 267 -14.31 5.04 0.06
C GLY A 267 -15.43 4.64 1.03
N GLY A 268 -15.81 3.36 1.02
CA GLY A 268 -16.82 2.82 1.95
C GLY A 268 -16.30 2.66 3.40
N ALA A 269 -14.99 2.56 3.59
CA ALA A 269 -14.36 2.35 4.89
C ALA A 269 -13.47 3.52 5.33
N THR A 270 -12.87 4.24 4.39
CA THR A 270 -11.93 5.34 4.63
C THR A 270 -12.20 6.49 3.67
N THR A 271 -11.71 7.67 4.04
CA THR A 271 -11.58 8.83 3.15
C THR A 271 -10.11 9.21 3.10
N ASP A 272 -9.52 9.18 1.93
CA ASP A 272 -8.14 9.53 1.70
C ASP A 272 -8.04 10.91 1.05
N VAL A 273 -7.10 11.73 1.54
CA VAL A 273 -6.89 13.10 1.06
C VAL A 273 -5.46 13.23 0.57
N HIS A 274 -5.30 13.58 -0.69
CA HIS A 274 -4.01 13.74 -1.36
C HIS A 274 -3.83 15.18 -1.80
N SER A 275 -2.73 15.81 -1.39
CA SER A 275 -2.35 17.17 -1.80
C SER A 275 -1.08 17.13 -2.64
N LYS A 276 -1.10 17.81 -3.75
CA LYS A 276 0.02 17.98 -4.68
C LYS A 276 0.06 19.41 -5.21
#